data_7abe4498b7fe5e5229367041c9a3edbe
#
_entry.id   7abe4498b7fe5e5229367041c9a3edbe
#
_cell.length_a   1.000
_cell.length_b   1.000
_cell.length_c   1.000
_cell.angle_alpha   90.00
_cell.angle_beta   90.00
_cell.angle_gamma   90.00
#
_symmetry.space_group_name_H-M   'P 1'
#
loop_
_entity.id
_entity.type
_entity.pdbx_description
1 polymer ?
#
loop_
_entity_poly.entity_id
_entity_poly.type
_entity_poly.pdbx_seq_one_letter_code
_entity_poly.pdbx_strand_id
1 'polypeptide(L)'
;ENIAFLHALEEIPMNLFNIVLIFLPIVAVVVLLRKLKSKPWNTQVLYALCGLLFTIFVVLDGVYQPAVLNTKSDIGLAQEARKWVPEGKIYSYTYFFYSVNFFNGDRMALFEKELPEEGYVLVKQGLLEEFRQKYGEEYVLDTVYTSNRRSCDVRDIIHILHFTKEKAIGNAETEERF
;
A
#
# COMPACT_ATOMS: atom_id res chain seq x y z
N GLU A 1 -8.23 15.88 -3.07
CA GLU A 1 -8.27 14.76 -4.05
C GLU A 1 -7.42 15.05 -5.28
N ASN A 2 -7.51 16.24 -5.88
CA ASN A 2 -6.75 16.58 -7.11
C ASN A 2 -5.22 16.59 -6.91
N ILE A 3 -4.73 16.97 -5.74
CA ILE A 3 -3.29 16.97 -5.42
C ILE A 3 -2.75 15.53 -5.29
N ALA A 4 -3.50 14.64 -4.67
CA ALA A 4 -3.12 13.23 -4.56
C ALA A 4 -3.08 12.54 -5.93
N PHE A 5 -3.95 12.95 -6.86
CA PHE A 5 -3.95 12.49 -8.24
C PHE A 5 -2.69 12.95 -9.00
N LEU A 6 -2.29 14.21 -8.85
CA LEU A 6 -1.07 14.72 -9.48
C LEU A 6 0.17 14.00 -8.95
N HIS A 7 0.27 13.79 -7.64
CA HIS A 7 1.36 13.00 -7.05
C HIS A 7 1.36 11.55 -7.56
N ALA A 8 0.19 10.94 -7.75
CA ALA A 8 0.11 9.59 -8.32
C ALA A 8 0.65 9.54 -9.77
N LEU A 9 0.45 10.59 -10.54
CA LEU A 9 1.01 10.71 -11.90
C LEU A 9 2.53 10.93 -11.89
N GLU A 10 3.05 11.70 -10.93
CA GLU A 10 4.49 11.92 -10.76
C GLU A 10 5.22 10.63 -10.32
N GLU A 11 4.54 9.78 -9.55
CA GLU A 11 5.08 8.49 -9.08
C GLU A 11 5.03 7.37 -10.12
N ILE A 12 4.44 7.58 -11.32
CA ILE A 12 4.45 6.56 -12.37
C ILE A 12 5.89 6.29 -12.80
N PRO A 13 6.42 5.09 -12.56
CA PRO A 13 7.79 4.79 -12.95
C PRO A 13 7.89 4.78 -14.47
N MET A 14 8.72 5.66 -15.04
CA MET A 14 9.02 5.71 -16.47
C MET A 14 9.96 4.56 -16.87
N ASN A 15 9.53 3.34 -16.58
CA ASN A 15 10.24 2.13 -17.01
C ASN A 15 9.92 1.80 -18.48
N LEU A 16 10.73 0.93 -19.09
CA LEU A 16 10.57 0.53 -20.48
C LEU A 16 9.17 -0.03 -20.78
N PHE A 17 8.58 -0.74 -19.84
CA PHE A 17 7.25 -1.34 -19.97
C PHE A 17 6.16 -0.28 -20.10
N ASN A 18 6.15 0.74 -19.25
CA ASN A 18 5.18 1.84 -19.31
C ASN A 18 5.37 2.69 -20.56
N ILE A 19 6.62 2.93 -20.96
CA ILE A 19 6.92 3.62 -22.22
C ILE A 19 6.33 2.86 -23.41
N VAL A 20 6.54 1.54 -23.48
CA VAL A 20 5.99 0.69 -24.54
C VAL A 20 4.46 0.70 -24.53
N LEU A 21 3.82 0.59 -23.36
CA LEU A 21 2.36 0.63 -23.23
C LEU A 21 1.74 1.95 -23.73
N ILE A 22 2.45 3.06 -23.56
CA ILE A 22 1.97 4.38 -24.04
C ILE A 22 2.18 4.53 -25.54
N PHE A 23 3.37 4.22 -26.04
CA PHE A 23 3.76 4.55 -27.42
C PHE A 23 3.33 3.48 -28.44
N LEU A 24 3.33 2.18 -28.07
CA LEU A 24 2.99 1.11 -28.98
C LEU A 24 1.57 1.23 -29.58
N PRO A 25 0.51 1.52 -28.81
CA PRO A 25 -0.83 1.71 -29.37
C PRO A 25 -0.89 2.90 -30.33
N ILE A 26 -0.20 4.00 -30.02
CA ILE A 26 -0.14 5.19 -30.88
C ILE A 26 0.50 4.85 -32.22
N VAL A 27 1.64 4.17 -32.18
CA VAL A 27 2.34 3.73 -33.41
C VAL A 27 1.46 2.77 -34.20
N ALA A 28 0.80 1.82 -33.56
CA ALA A 28 -0.11 0.87 -34.21
C ALA A 28 -1.27 1.59 -34.89
N VAL A 29 -1.88 2.59 -34.28
CA VAL A 29 -2.95 3.41 -34.88
C VAL A 29 -2.43 4.17 -36.08
N VAL A 30 -1.26 4.80 -36.01
CA VAL A 30 -0.64 5.52 -37.11
C VAL A 30 -0.36 4.59 -38.31
N VAL A 31 0.19 3.40 -38.07
CA VAL A 31 0.45 2.39 -39.09
C VAL A 31 -0.86 1.92 -39.74
N LEU A 32 -1.89 1.66 -38.91
CA LEU A 32 -3.22 1.27 -39.39
C LEU A 32 -3.81 2.34 -40.31
N LEU A 33 -3.82 3.59 -39.90
CA LEU A 33 -4.35 4.70 -40.70
C LEU A 33 -3.59 4.88 -42.02
N ARG A 34 -2.26 4.68 -42.02
CA ARG A 34 -1.48 4.69 -43.27
C ARG A 34 -1.91 3.58 -44.24
N LYS A 35 -2.19 2.37 -43.73
CA LYS A 35 -2.68 1.25 -44.56
C LYS A 35 -4.11 1.47 -45.06
N LEU A 36 -4.91 2.27 -44.36
CA LEU A 36 -6.29 2.56 -44.73
C LEU A 36 -6.48 3.73 -45.68
N LYS A 37 -5.41 4.39 -46.12
CA LYS A 37 -5.47 5.57 -47.04
C LYS A 37 -6.30 5.32 -48.30
N SER A 38 -6.35 4.09 -48.81
CA SER A 38 -7.12 3.70 -50.00
C SER A 38 -8.61 3.42 -49.73
N LYS A 39 -9.03 3.43 -48.48
CA LYS A 39 -10.40 3.15 -48.05
C LYS A 39 -11.23 4.45 -48.04
N PRO A 40 -12.58 4.34 -48.11
CA PRO A 40 -13.48 5.49 -47.98
C PRO A 40 -13.24 6.26 -46.70
N TRP A 41 -13.46 7.56 -46.71
CA TRP A 41 -13.26 8.47 -45.59
C TRP A 41 -13.97 8.02 -44.30
N ASN A 42 -15.23 7.59 -44.42
CA ASN A 42 -16.00 7.08 -43.25
C ASN A 42 -15.34 5.88 -42.57
N THR A 43 -14.76 4.99 -43.38
CA THR A 43 -13.99 3.84 -42.87
C THR A 43 -12.75 4.28 -42.11
N GLN A 44 -12.01 5.25 -42.66
CA GLN A 44 -10.82 5.79 -42.01
C GLN A 44 -11.15 6.45 -40.67
N VAL A 45 -12.23 7.25 -40.62
CA VAL A 45 -12.70 7.89 -39.38
C VAL A 45 -13.12 6.84 -38.33
N LEU A 46 -13.85 5.83 -38.74
CA LEU A 46 -14.27 4.75 -37.83
C LEU A 46 -13.07 4.04 -37.17
N TYR A 47 -12.10 3.63 -37.97
CA TYR A 47 -10.88 2.98 -37.46
C TYR A 47 -10.01 3.92 -36.61
N ALA A 48 -9.98 5.22 -36.96
CA ALA A 48 -9.28 6.23 -36.15
C ALA A 48 -9.91 6.36 -34.76
N LEU A 49 -11.25 6.44 -34.70
CA LEU A 49 -11.98 6.51 -33.41
C LEU A 49 -11.80 5.22 -32.58
N CYS A 50 -11.94 4.06 -33.19
CA CYS A 50 -11.69 2.79 -32.51
C CYS A 50 -10.24 2.70 -32.00
N GLY A 51 -9.27 3.11 -32.81
CA GLY A 51 -7.86 3.12 -32.41
C GLY A 51 -7.58 4.10 -31.27
N LEU A 52 -8.19 5.28 -31.31
CA LEU A 52 -8.08 6.27 -30.23
C LEU A 52 -8.66 5.72 -28.92
N LEU A 53 -9.88 5.17 -28.95
CA LEU A 53 -10.50 4.56 -27.78
C LEU A 53 -9.66 3.41 -27.22
N PHE A 54 -9.17 2.54 -28.10
CA PHE A 54 -8.28 1.44 -27.69
C PHE A 54 -7.02 1.96 -27.00
N THR A 55 -6.38 2.99 -27.56
CA THR A 55 -5.20 3.63 -26.95
C THR A 55 -5.51 4.19 -25.56
N ILE A 56 -6.65 4.90 -25.43
CA ILE A 56 -7.10 5.43 -24.14
C ILE A 56 -7.28 4.30 -23.13
N PHE A 57 -7.95 3.22 -23.49
CA PHE A 57 -8.15 2.07 -22.59
C PHE A 57 -6.82 1.42 -22.17
N VAL A 58 -5.90 1.19 -23.12
CA VAL A 58 -4.61 0.59 -22.81
C VAL A 58 -3.81 1.46 -21.83
N VAL A 59 -3.81 2.78 -22.02
CA VAL A 59 -3.11 3.72 -21.12
C VAL A 59 -3.81 3.80 -19.75
N LEU A 60 -5.13 3.87 -19.72
CA LEU A 60 -5.89 3.91 -18.48
C LEU A 60 -5.70 2.64 -17.67
N ASP A 61 -5.88 1.48 -18.28
CA ASP A 61 -5.84 0.20 -17.54
C ASP A 61 -4.42 -0.28 -17.30
N GLY A 62 -3.49 -0.04 -18.24
CA GLY A 62 -2.13 -0.54 -18.15
C GLY A 62 -1.18 0.36 -17.34
N VAL A 63 -1.41 1.66 -17.30
CA VAL A 63 -0.51 2.62 -16.63
C VAL A 63 -1.21 3.36 -15.50
N TYR A 64 -2.34 4.00 -15.77
CA TYR A 64 -3.02 4.87 -14.83
C TYR A 64 -3.66 4.09 -13.66
N GLN A 65 -4.44 3.06 -13.94
CA GLN A 65 -5.12 2.26 -12.89
C GLN A 65 -4.14 1.63 -11.90
N PRO A 66 -3.06 0.96 -12.32
CA PRO A 66 -2.05 0.44 -11.40
C PRO A 66 -1.44 1.53 -10.51
N ALA A 67 -1.11 2.71 -11.08
CA ALA A 67 -0.56 3.81 -10.30
C ALA A 67 -1.54 4.31 -9.24
N VAL A 68 -2.81 4.53 -9.62
CA VAL A 68 -3.87 4.94 -8.67
C VAL A 68 -4.13 3.89 -7.60
N LEU A 69 -4.17 2.61 -7.98
CA LEU A 69 -4.38 1.52 -7.00
C LEU A 69 -3.21 1.43 -6.03
N ASN A 70 -1.97 1.58 -6.50
CA ASN A 70 -0.80 1.59 -5.63
C ASN A 70 -0.80 2.76 -4.63
N THR A 71 -1.28 3.95 -5.05
CA THR A 71 -1.38 5.10 -4.13
C THR A 71 -2.56 5.01 -3.17
N LYS A 72 -3.61 4.26 -3.53
CA LYS A 72 -4.82 4.05 -2.71
C LYS A 72 -4.82 2.73 -1.94
N SER A 73 -3.75 1.97 -1.97
CA SER A 73 -3.66 0.69 -1.24
C SER A 73 -2.66 0.79 -0.10
N ASP A 74 -2.89 0.03 0.95
CA ASP A 74 -1.96 -0.11 2.07
C ASP A 74 -0.90 -1.21 1.84
N ILE A 75 -0.64 -1.56 0.56
CA ILE A 75 0.40 -2.55 0.18
C ILE A 75 1.76 -2.17 0.77
N GLY A 76 2.17 -0.90 0.67
CA GLY A 76 3.44 -0.43 1.23
C GLY A 76 3.51 -0.62 2.76
N LEU A 77 2.43 -0.27 3.47
CA LEU A 77 2.32 -0.49 4.91
C LEU A 77 2.35 -2.00 5.26
N ALA A 78 1.66 -2.82 4.48
CA ALA A 78 1.66 -4.27 4.66
C ALA A 78 3.04 -4.90 4.41
N GLN A 79 3.77 -4.41 3.41
CA GLN A 79 5.14 -4.84 3.14
C GLN A 79 6.10 -4.45 4.26
N GLU A 80 5.99 -3.24 4.79
CA GLU A 80 6.77 -2.82 5.97
C GLU A 80 6.42 -3.66 7.19
N ALA A 81 5.14 -3.85 7.49
CA ALA A 81 4.70 -4.71 8.58
C ALA A 81 5.26 -6.14 8.46
N ARG A 82 5.31 -6.70 7.23
CA ARG A 82 5.87 -8.03 6.98
C ARG A 82 7.38 -8.13 7.18
N LYS A 83 8.13 -7.04 7.01
CA LYS A 83 9.57 -7.02 7.31
C LYS A 83 9.83 -7.23 8.80
N TRP A 84 9.00 -6.63 9.65
CA TRP A 84 9.10 -6.76 11.10
C TRP A 84 8.49 -8.07 11.63
N VAL A 85 7.42 -8.53 10.98
CA VAL A 85 6.70 -9.77 11.36
C VAL A 85 6.61 -10.70 10.15
N PRO A 86 7.71 -11.37 9.74
CA PRO A 86 7.70 -12.28 8.61
C PRO A 86 6.80 -13.50 8.88
N GLU A 87 6.74 -13.96 10.12
CA GLU A 87 5.91 -15.06 10.59
C GLU A 87 5.19 -14.66 11.89
N GLY A 88 4.06 -15.31 12.19
CA GLY A 88 3.28 -15.05 13.40
C GLY A 88 2.20 -13.98 13.23
N LYS A 89 1.62 -13.56 14.36
CA LYS A 89 0.55 -12.57 14.39
C LYS A 89 1.09 -11.15 14.39
N ILE A 90 0.39 -10.26 13.69
CA ILE A 90 0.54 -8.83 13.82
C ILE A 90 -0.68 -8.28 14.54
N TYR A 91 -0.49 -7.34 15.44
CA TYR A 91 -1.58 -6.79 16.23
C TYR A 91 -2.01 -5.41 15.71
N SER A 92 -3.24 -5.03 16.00
CA SER A 92 -3.76 -3.69 15.75
C SER A 92 -4.51 -3.18 16.97
N TYR A 93 -4.40 -1.87 17.23
CA TYR A 93 -5.09 -1.23 18.35
C TYR A 93 -6.38 -0.59 17.87
N THR A 94 -7.50 -0.94 18.49
CA THR A 94 -8.86 -0.43 18.28
C THR A 94 -9.41 -0.68 16.86
N TYR A 95 -8.64 -0.44 15.81
CA TYR A 95 -9.07 -0.56 14.41
C TYR A 95 -8.44 -1.76 13.74
N PHE A 96 -9.24 -2.48 12.96
CA PHE A 96 -8.76 -3.58 12.15
C PHE A 96 -8.37 -3.07 10.75
N PHE A 97 -7.12 -3.27 10.36
CA PHE A 97 -6.60 -2.86 9.07
C PHE A 97 -6.81 -3.97 8.03
N TYR A 98 -7.94 -3.95 7.36
CA TYR A 98 -8.35 -5.01 6.43
C TYR A 98 -7.37 -5.21 5.28
N SER A 99 -6.91 -4.13 4.65
CA SER A 99 -5.94 -4.19 3.56
C SER A 99 -4.62 -4.80 4.03
N VAL A 100 -4.10 -4.35 5.17
CA VAL A 100 -2.86 -4.88 5.76
C VAL A 100 -3.02 -6.34 6.13
N ASN A 101 -4.15 -6.72 6.73
CA ASN A 101 -4.44 -8.10 7.10
C ASN A 101 -4.47 -9.02 5.86
N PHE A 102 -5.18 -8.62 4.81
CA PHE A 102 -5.26 -9.36 3.55
C PHE A 102 -3.87 -9.61 2.94
N PHE A 103 -3.05 -8.57 2.80
CA PHE A 103 -1.70 -8.71 2.24
C PHE A 103 -0.73 -9.48 3.13
N ASN A 104 -1.00 -9.61 4.42
CA ASN A 104 -0.21 -10.40 5.36
C ASN A 104 -0.77 -11.80 5.63
N GLY A 105 -1.76 -12.26 4.85
CA GLY A 105 -2.28 -13.62 4.91
C GLY A 105 -3.17 -13.87 6.14
N ASP A 106 -4.04 -12.92 6.47
CA ASP A 106 -5.06 -13.01 7.52
C ASP A 106 -4.50 -13.34 8.92
N ARG A 107 -3.36 -12.74 9.27
CA ARG A 107 -2.66 -12.97 10.55
C ARG A 107 -2.82 -11.83 11.56
N MET A 108 -3.72 -10.87 11.30
CA MET A 108 -3.95 -9.74 12.20
C MET A 108 -4.91 -10.11 13.33
N ALA A 109 -4.58 -9.65 14.55
CA ALA A 109 -5.43 -9.76 15.72
C ALA A 109 -5.56 -8.40 16.42
N LEU A 110 -6.60 -8.24 17.23
CA LEU A 110 -6.76 -7.03 18.05
C LEU A 110 -5.93 -7.16 19.33
N PHE A 111 -5.03 -6.20 19.57
CA PHE A 111 -4.15 -6.15 20.72
C PHE A 111 -4.94 -6.22 22.05
N GLU A 112 -6.04 -5.47 22.14
CA GLU A 112 -6.87 -5.40 23.34
C GLU A 112 -7.55 -6.72 23.73
N LYS A 113 -7.71 -7.64 22.77
CA LYS A 113 -8.36 -8.94 23.04
C LYS A 113 -7.39 -10.00 23.51
N GLU A 114 -6.14 -9.96 23.04
CA GLU A 114 -5.17 -11.03 23.32
C GLU A 114 -4.14 -10.62 24.38
N LEU A 115 -3.81 -9.32 24.49
CA LEU A 115 -2.82 -8.76 25.41
C LEU A 115 -1.51 -9.60 25.41
N PRO A 116 -0.87 -9.75 24.26
CA PRO A 116 0.30 -10.61 24.10
C PRO A 116 1.51 -10.09 24.90
N GLU A 117 2.48 -10.96 25.18
CA GLU A 117 3.68 -10.59 25.96
C GLU A 117 4.69 -9.80 25.12
N GLU A 118 4.83 -10.14 23.84
CA GLU A 118 5.76 -9.49 22.90
C GLU A 118 5.19 -9.49 21.49
N GLY A 119 5.59 -8.53 20.67
CA GLY A 119 5.22 -8.47 19.27
C GLY A 119 5.18 -7.07 18.68
N TYR A 120 4.40 -6.93 17.63
CA TYR A 120 4.26 -5.67 16.91
C TYR A 120 2.79 -5.28 16.78
N VAL A 121 2.51 -4.00 17.03
CA VAL A 121 1.16 -3.45 16.96
C VAL A 121 1.10 -2.25 16.03
N LEU A 122 0.06 -2.21 15.21
CA LEU A 122 -0.27 -1.05 14.37
C LEU A 122 -1.18 -0.11 15.17
N VAL A 123 -0.74 1.13 15.28
CA VAL A 123 -1.49 2.18 15.98
C VAL A 123 -1.59 3.40 15.05
N LYS A 124 -2.80 3.97 14.90
CA LYS A 124 -2.96 5.22 14.17
C LYS A 124 -2.47 6.41 14.98
N GLN A 125 -1.94 7.45 14.30
CA GLN A 125 -1.41 8.66 14.93
C GLN A 125 -2.37 9.27 15.97
N GLY A 126 -3.65 9.36 15.64
CA GLY A 126 -4.64 9.93 16.54
C GLY A 126 -4.92 9.14 17.82
N LEU A 127 -4.44 7.89 17.92
CA LEU A 127 -4.56 7.04 19.13
C LEU A 127 -3.21 6.70 19.78
N LEU A 128 -2.11 7.22 19.26
CA LEU A 128 -0.77 6.87 19.74
C LEU A 128 -0.56 7.26 21.20
N GLU A 129 -0.96 8.46 21.57
CA GLU A 129 -0.82 8.95 22.96
C GLU A 129 -1.75 8.20 23.92
N GLU A 130 -2.99 7.92 23.49
CA GLU A 130 -3.92 7.10 24.27
C GLU A 130 -3.36 5.69 24.52
N PHE A 131 -2.80 5.06 23.46
CA PHE A 131 -2.18 3.75 23.55
C PHE A 131 -1.01 3.75 24.54
N ARG A 132 -0.14 4.77 24.45
CA ARG A 132 1.02 4.92 25.35
C ARG A 132 0.60 5.16 26.81
N GLN A 133 -0.41 5.99 27.05
CA GLN A 133 -0.93 6.23 28.38
C GLN A 133 -1.55 4.98 28.98
N LYS A 134 -2.27 4.19 28.17
CA LYS A 134 -3.00 3.01 28.64
C LYS A 134 -2.09 1.82 28.91
N TYR A 135 -1.05 1.64 28.10
CA TYR A 135 -0.23 0.42 28.14
C TYR A 135 1.25 0.67 28.47
N GLY A 136 1.70 1.92 28.52
CA GLY A 136 3.10 2.26 28.77
C GLY A 136 3.64 1.92 30.15
N GLU A 137 2.75 1.65 31.13
CA GLU A 137 3.13 1.16 32.47
C GLU A 137 3.36 -0.37 32.49
N GLU A 138 2.73 -1.10 31.56
CA GLU A 138 2.84 -2.57 31.50
C GLU A 138 3.79 -3.06 30.41
N TYR A 139 4.00 -2.23 29.37
CA TYR A 139 4.76 -2.59 28.17
C TYR A 139 5.82 -1.55 27.86
N VAL A 140 6.99 -2.01 27.54
CA VAL A 140 8.01 -1.19 26.83
C VAL A 140 7.56 -1.05 25.39
N LEU A 141 7.42 0.19 24.92
CA LEU A 141 6.89 0.52 23.60
C LEU A 141 7.95 1.27 22.78
N ASP A 142 8.40 0.68 21.69
CA ASP A 142 9.35 1.29 20.77
C ASP A 142 8.72 1.48 19.38
N THR A 143 8.83 2.68 18.80
CA THR A 143 8.30 2.95 17.46
C THR A 143 9.33 2.57 16.42
N VAL A 144 9.09 1.47 15.71
CA VAL A 144 10.01 0.93 14.70
C VAL A 144 9.75 1.46 13.29
N TYR A 145 8.53 1.91 13.02
CA TYR A 145 8.17 2.47 11.72
C TYR A 145 7.01 3.47 11.83
N THR A 146 7.06 4.51 11.01
CA THR A 146 5.97 5.47 10.82
C THR A 146 5.68 5.58 9.33
N SER A 147 4.42 5.39 8.93
CA SER A 147 4.06 5.48 7.52
C SER A 147 4.26 6.90 6.98
N ASN A 148 4.80 7.02 5.79
CA ASN A 148 5.02 8.31 5.10
C ASN A 148 3.74 8.86 4.48
N ARG A 149 2.66 8.11 4.47
CA ARG A 149 1.36 8.50 3.94
C ARG A 149 0.22 7.92 4.80
N ARG A 150 -0.95 8.52 4.65
CA ARG A 150 -2.16 8.05 5.36
C ARG A 150 -2.62 6.70 4.83
N SER A 151 -2.98 5.80 5.74
CA SER A 151 -3.61 4.53 5.41
C SER A 151 -4.95 4.73 4.72
N CYS A 152 -5.27 3.86 3.78
CA CYS A 152 -6.54 3.85 3.08
C CYS A 152 -7.70 3.40 3.99
N ASP A 153 -7.43 2.48 4.91
CA ASP A 153 -8.44 1.92 5.82
C ASP A 153 -8.90 2.92 6.89
N VAL A 154 -7.96 3.67 7.47
CA VAL A 154 -8.25 4.55 8.62
C VAL A 154 -8.01 6.04 8.35
N ARG A 155 -7.51 6.41 7.18
CA ARG A 155 -7.23 7.79 6.72
C ARG A 155 -6.29 8.58 7.65
N ASP A 156 -5.40 7.89 8.33
CA ASP A 156 -4.44 8.44 9.28
C ASP A 156 -3.04 7.87 9.05
N ILE A 157 -2.01 8.53 9.62
CA ILE A 157 -0.65 8.01 9.67
C ILE A 157 -0.64 6.81 10.62
N ILE A 158 0.10 5.76 10.26
CA ILE A 158 0.18 4.53 11.04
C ILE A 158 1.60 4.37 11.58
N HIS A 159 1.67 4.04 12.85
CA HIS A 159 2.90 3.64 13.53
C HIS A 159 2.90 2.12 13.72
N ILE A 160 4.05 1.51 13.50
CA ILE A 160 4.31 0.14 13.94
C ILE A 160 5.17 0.27 15.19
N LEU A 161 4.64 -0.22 16.31
CA LEU A 161 5.37 -0.27 17.57
C LEU A 161 5.75 -1.71 17.88
N HIS A 162 7.00 -1.91 18.28
CA HIS A 162 7.41 -3.10 18.99
C HIS A 162 6.99 -2.95 20.45
N PHE A 163 6.43 -3.98 21.03
CA PHE A 163 6.05 -4.00 22.45
C PHE A 163 6.57 -5.26 23.13
N THR A 164 7.00 -5.09 24.37
CA THR A 164 7.42 -6.20 25.25
C THR A 164 6.91 -5.93 26.65
N LYS A 165 6.29 -6.93 27.27
CA LYS A 165 5.74 -6.80 28.62
C LYS A 165 6.86 -6.71 29.65
N GLU A 166 6.82 -5.73 30.56
CA GLU A 166 7.93 -5.39 31.45
C GLU A 166 8.36 -6.57 32.35
N LYS A 167 7.44 -7.46 32.70
CA LYS A 167 7.74 -8.69 33.48
C LYS A 167 8.61 -9.71 32.71
N ALA A 168 8.62 -9.70 31.39
CA ALA A 168 9.45 -10.60 30.58
C ALA A 168 10.94 -10.17 30.58
N ILE A 169 11.21 -8.89 30.72
CA ILE A 169 12.57 -8.33 30.79
C ILE A 169 13.28 -8.75 32.07
N GLY A 170 12.57 -8.75 33.21
CA GLY A 170 13.12 -9.15 34.52
C GLY A 170 13.56 -10.61 34.58
N ASN A 171 12.97 -11.50 33.81
CA ASN A 171 13.31 -12.93 33.80
C ASN A 171 14.53 -13.24 32.92
N ALA A 172 14.76 -12.50 31.84
CA ALA A 172 15.92 -12.68 30.96
C ALA A 172 17.25 -12.28 31.65
N GLU A 173 17.25 -11.19 32.43
CA GLU A 173 18.43 -10.77 33.18
C GLU A 173 18.79 -11.71 34.36
N THR A 174 17.85 -12.52 34.80
CA THR A 174 18.10 -13.46 35.90
C THR A 174 18.68 -14.81 35.40
N GLU A 175 18.38 -15.20 34.15
CA GLU A 175 18.93 -16.44 33.54
C GLU A 175 20.37 -16.29 33.04
N GLU A 176 20.84 -15.08 32.73
CA GLU A 176 22.25 -14.86 32.34
C GLU A 176 23.24 -14.81 33.53
N ARG A 177 22.76 -14.89 34.77
CA ARG A 177 23.63 -14.84 36.00
C ARG A 177 23.83 -16.16 36.68
N PHE A 178 23.42 -17.26 36.13
CA PHE A 178 23.70 -18.62 36.57
C PHE A 178 24.38 -19.36 35.40
#